data_1cb5f176177a0148c68477f82953e369
#
_entry.id   1cb5f176177a0148c68477f82953e369
#
_cell.length_a   1.000
_cell.length_b   1.000
_cell.length_c   1.000
_cell.angle_alpha   90.00
_cell.angle_beta   90.00
_cell.angle_gamma   90.00
#
_symmetry.space_group_name_H-M   'P 1'
#
loop_
_entity.id
_entity.type
_entity.pdbx_description
1 polymer ?
#
loop_
_entity_poly.entity_id
_entity_poly.type
_entity_poly.pdbx_seq_one_letter_code
_entity_poly.pdbx_strand_id
1 'polypeptide(L)'
;MRPFLLYIISAIALFSSCDWVNDDLSDCPSGTWLKISYTYNILDVDAASTQVSDITILAFDKDDKYVDRVDVDSITLHQGYCMVKVPFPEGTYRLLIWGGTSNHMYQLPNLKAGQTERRSLNISLACDNKNQSNKKLNALFYSSLENITISQKYQVITANLVKDTNYFSCILQDEANAPLRQEDFSFTLESANGIIDYTNTPVGTTPVYYLPYQKEVAVMSEQTPVIHARLNTLRIMKGDQTTLSIKHIPSGQNILRLPLTQYLLLSKIYNDIGEMSDQEYLDRQDSYTLLFFIQPSDTGIPQICPRMQVNGWIIRLNNSELES
;
A
#
# COMPACT_ATOMS: atom_id res chain seq x y z
N MET A 1 64.57 -39.74 -34.44
CA MET A 1 63.97 -38.44 -34.64
C MET A 1 62.42 -38.42 -34.52
N ARG A 2 61.72 -39.50 -34.48
CA ARG A 2 60.23 -39.52 -34.35
C ARG A 2 59.64 -39.33 -32.94
N PRO A 3 60.24 -39.74 -31.83
CA PRO A 3 59.58 -39.54 -30.54
C PRO A 3 59.67 -38.09 -30.00
N PHE A 4 60.67 -37.30 -30.40
CA PHE A 4 60.86 -35.95 -29.92
C PHE A 4 59.83 -34.96 -30.49
N LEU A 5 59.36 -35.20 -31.70
CA LEU A 5 58.31 -34.38 -32.34
C LEU A 5 56.92 -34.58 -31.69
N LEU A 6 56.63 -35.80 -31.20
CA LEU A 6 55.41 -36.11 -30.48
C LEU A 6 55.32 -35.44 -29.12
N TYR A 7 56.44 -35.25 -28.40
CA TYR A 7 56.49 -34.53 -27.13
C TYR A 7 56.32 -33.04 -27.29
N ILE A 8 56.83 -32.45 -28.38
CA ILE A 8 56.65 -31.01 -28.68
C ILE A 8 55.19 -30.70 -29.05
N ILE A 9 54.50 -31.58 -29.78
CA ILE A 9 53.09 -31.40 -30.13
C ILE A 9 52.19 -31.55 -28.87
N SER A 10 52.54 -32.49 -27.97
CA SER A 10 51.83 -32.67 -26.71
C SER A 10 52.01 -31.51 -25.73
N ALA A 11 53.18 -30.85 -25.73
CA ALA A 11 53.44 -29.65 -24.89
C ALA A 11 52.74 -28.40 -25.39
N ILE A 12 52.57 -28.26 -26.71
CA ILE A 12 51.84 -27.10 -27.29
C ILE A 12 50.33 -27.19 -27.03
N ALA A 13 49.77 -28.44 -26.96
CA ALA A 13 48.36 -28.65 -26.65
C ALA A 13 47.98 -28.32 -25.20
N LEU A 14 48.96 -28.26 -24.27
CA LEU A 14 48.74 -27.89 -22.87
C LEU A 14 48.71 -26.37 -22.64
N PHE A 15 49.14 -25.56 -23.59
CA PHE A 15 49.11 -24.10 -23.46
C PHE A 15 47.92 -23.41 -24.19
N SER A 16 47.12 -24.19 -24.94
CA SER A 16 45.93 -23.65 -25.61
C SER A 16 44.65 -23.77 -24.80
N SER A 17 44.71 -24.15 -23.52
CA SER A 17 43.54 -24.36 -22.66
C SER A 17 43.14 -23.11 -21.82
N CYS A 18 43.69 -21.94 -22.09
CA CYS A 18 43.39 -20.74 -21.29
C CYS A 18 42.46 -19.73 -21.95
N ASP A 19 41.95 -19.99 -23.14
CA ASP A 19 41.10 -19.01 -23.84
C ASP A 19 39.61 -19.43 -23.98
N TRP A 20 39.15 -20.39 -23.22
CA TRP A 20 37.75 -20.82 -23.28
C TRP A 20 36.97 -20.62 -21.96
N VAL A 21 37.47 -19.78 -21.09
CA VAL A 21 36.65 -19.11 -20.07
C VAL A 21 36.47 -17.69 -20.57
N ASN A 22 35.62 -17.52 -21.57
CA ASN A 22 34.85 -16.30 -21.70
C ASN A 22 33.86 -16.33 -20.52
N ASP A 23 34.35 -16.12 -19.32
CA ASP A 23 33.54 -15.53 -18.29
C ASP A 23 33.10 -14.21 -18.90
N ASP A 24 31.81 -14.13 -19.19
CA ASP A 24 31.13 -12.88 -19.44
C ASP A 24 31.40 -12.03 -18.19
N LEU A 25 32.52 -11.30 -18.23
CA LEU A 25 32.87 -10.29 -17.23
C LEU A 25 31.93 -9.11 -17.41
N SER A 26 30.63 -9.39 -17.46
CA SER A 26 29.61 -8.41 -17.20
C SER A 26 30.01 -7.77 -15.90
N ASP A 27 30.25 -6.47 -15.94
CA ASP A 27 30.84 -5.66 -14.85
C ASP A 27 30.37 -6.17 -13.50
N CYS A 28 31.32 -6.59 -12.65
CA CYS A 28 31.00 -7.01 -11.28
C CYS A 28 30.10 -5.93 -10.68
N PRO A 29 28.96 -6.30 -10.12
CA PRO A 29 28.02 -5.31 -9.60
C PRO A 29 28.75 -4.40 -8.63
N SER A 30 28.66 -3.09 -8.84
CA SER A 30 29.34 -2.05 -8.08
C SER A 30 28.35 -1.08 -7.47
N GLY A 31 28.78 -0.39 -6.42
CA GLY A 31 27.98 0.63 -5.77
C GLY A 31 26.94 0.10 -4.80
N THR A 32 26.16 0.99 -4.27
CA THR A 32 25.10 0.69 -3.29
C THR A 32 23.78 0.39 -3.99
N TRP A 33 23.17 -0.71 -3.62
CA TRP A 33 21.87 -1.16 -4.12
C TRP A 33 20.86 -1.25 -2.98
N LEU A 34 19.63 -0.86 -3.23
CA LEU A 34 18.50 -1.12 -2.36
C LEU A 34 17.77 -2.37 -2.83
N LYS A 35 17.62 -3.33 -1.93
CA LYS A 35 16.64 -4.41 -2.06
C LYS A 35 15.32 -3.90 -1.51
N ILE A 36 14.34 -3.71 -2.38
CA ILE A 36 13.00 -3.32 -2.00
C ILE A 36 12.24 -4.57 -1.56
N SER A 37 11.74 -4.57 -0.31
CA SER A 37 11.05 -5.71 0.29
C SER A 37 9.72 -5.26 0.90
N TYR A 38 8.65 -6.01 0.65
CA TYR A 38 7.34 -5.80 1.26
C TYR A 38 6.86 -7.10 1.92
N THR A 39 7.48 -7.45 3.04
CA THR A 39 7.06 -8.58 3.92
C THR A 39 6.10 -8.13 5.01
N TYR A 40 6.00 -6.81 5.26
CA TYR A 40 5.12 -6.25 6.29
C TYR A 40 3.66 -6.24 5.81
N ASN A 41 3.12 -7.44 5.59
CA ASN A 41 1.74 -7.71 5.21
C ASN A 41 1.18 -8.87 6.01
N ILE A 42 -0.13 -9.10 5.95
CA ILE A 42 -0.80 -10.12 6.78
C ILE A 42 -0.37 -11.56 6.46
N LEU A 43 0.16 -11.81 5.27
CA LEU A 43 0.64 -13.12 4.84
C LEU A 43 2.11 -13.38 5.19
N ASP A 44 2.83 -12.33 5.64
CA ASP A 44 4.26 -12.37 5.98
C ASP A 44 5.16 -12.90 4.83
N VAL A 45 4.79 -12.60 3.58
CA VAL A 45 5.53 -12.97 2.37
C VAL A 45 5.99 -11.73 1.61
N ASP A 46 7.14 -11.81 0.94
CA ASP A 46 7.63 -10.67 0.14
C ASP A 46 6.80 -10.49 -1.13
N ALA A 47 5.94 -9.48 -1.12
CA ALA A 47 5.05 -9.12 -2.22
C ALA A 47 5.56 -7.91 -3.04
N ALA A 48 6.80 -7.46 -2.85
CA ALA A 48 7.33 -6.29 -3.54
C ALA A 48 7.26 -6.44 -5.07
N SER A 49 7.65 -7.60 -5.61
CA SER A 49 7.67 -7.86 -7.05
C SER A 49 6.31 -7.80 -7.74
N THR A 50 5.21 -7.95 -6.98
CA THR A 50 3.85 -7.98 -7.53
C THR A 50 3.05 -6.72 -7.23
N GLN A 51 3.45 -5.95 -6.20
CA GLN A 51 2.66 -4.81 -5.74
C GLN A 51 3.36 -3.46 -5.89
N VAL A 52 4.70 -3.42 -5.99
CA VAL A 52 5.47 -2.17 -6.11
C VAL A 52 5.83 -1.94 -7.57
N SER A 53 5.26 -0.91 -8.18
CA SER A 53 5.46 -0.58 -9.60
C SER A 53 6.61 0.40 -9.82
N ASP A 54 6.72 1.36 -8.93
CA ASP A 54 7.64 2.49 -9.01
C ASP A 54 8.13 2.91 -7.63
N ILE A 55 9.27 3.59 -7.57
CA ILE A 55 9.89 4.07 -6.33
C ILE A 55 10.46 5.47 -6.55
N THR A 56 10.16 6.36 -5.61
CA THR A 56 10.85 7.64 -5.42
C THR A 56 11.75 7.56 -4.21
N ILE A 57 13.04 7.82 -4.37
CA ILE A 57 14.04 7.85 -3.29
C ILE A 57 14.49 9.29 -3.10
N LEU A 58 14.33 9.83 -1.90
CA LEU A 58 14.80 11.16 -1.51
C LEU A 58 15.97 11.01 -0.55
N ALA A 59 17.09 11.67 -0.87
CA ALA A 59 18.29 11.67 -0.04
C ALA A 59 18.41 12.96 0.79
N PHE A 60 18.76 12.80 2.05
CA PHE A 60 19.03 13.89 3.00
C PHE A 60 20.41 13.72 3.61
N ASP A 61 21.11 14.84 3.82
CA ASP A 61 22.41 14.85 4.48
C ASP A 61 22.30 14.66 6.01
N LYS A 62 23.45 14.73 6.68
CA LYS A 62 23.55 14.62 8.16
C LYS A 62 22.78 15.72 8.90
N ASP A 63 22.53 16.86 8.28
CA ASP A 63 21.82 18.02 8.83
C ASP A 63 20.32 18.02 8.44
N ASP A 64 19.81 16.86 7.97
CA ASP A 64 18.43 16.67 7.49
C ASP A 64 18.04 17.58 6.32
N LYS A 65 19.00 18.06 5.52
CA LYS A 65 18.73 18.85 4.33
C LYS A 65 18.63 17.96 3.08
N TYR A 66 17.62 18.22 2.26
CA TYR A 66 17.44 17.54 0.99
C TYR A 66 18.65 17.71 0.09
N VAL A 67 19.13 16.61 -0.45
CA VAL A 67 20.29 16.57 -1.35
C VAL A 67 19.85 16.32 -2.79
N ASP A 68 19.17 15.19 -3.02
CA ASP A 68 18.80 14.76 -4.37
C ASP A 68 17.62 13.76 -4.36
N ARG A 69 17.08 13.50 -5.54
CA ARG A 69 15.95 12.60 -5.78
C ARG A 69 16.23 11.64 -6.93
N VAL A 70 15.80 10.42 -6.78
CA VAL A 70 15.78 9.42 -7.85
C VAL A 70 14.38 8.84 -7.98
N ASP A 71 13.85 8.89 -9.19
CA ASP A 71 12.59 8.24 -9.55
C ASP A 71 12.90 7.02 -10.41
N VAL A 72 12.30 5.89 -10.05
CA VAL A 72 12.41 4.61 -10.76
C VAL A 72 11.01 4.20 -11.17
N ASP A 73 10.64 4.47 -12.42
CA ASP A 73 9.29 4.24 -12.95
C ASP A 73 8.98 2.75 -13.21
N SER A 74 10.01 1.91 -13.25
CA SER A 74 9.88 0.46 -13.43
C SER A 74 10.98 -0.26 -12.69
N ILE A 75 10.60 -1.03 -11.67
CA ILE A 75 11.56 -1.77 -10.85
C ILE A 75 11.96 -3.05 -11.58
N THR A 76 13.26 -3.19 -11.81
CA THR A 76 13.83 -4.40 -12.43
C THR A 76 14.03 -5.50 -11.39
N LEU A 77 13.61 -6.72 -11.73
CA LEU A 77 13.92 -7.89 -10.90
C LEU A 77 15.35 -8.35 -11.18
N HIS A 78 16.15 -8.43 -10.13
CA HIS A 78 17.47 -9.02 -10.17
C HIS A 78 17.49 -10.26 -9.25
N GLN A 79 17.74 -11.43 -9.82
CA GLN A 79 17.66 -12.72 -9.10
C GLN A 79 16.33 -12.93 -8.33
N GLY A 80 15.22 -12.45 -8.88
CA GLY A 80 13.88 -12.57 -8.28
C GLY A 80 13.54 -11.49 -7.24
N TYR A 81 14.46 -10.56 -6.95
CA TYR A 81 14.23 -9.45 -6.01
C TYR A 81 14.12 -8.11 -6.73
N CYS A 82 13.31 -7.22 -6.18
CA CYS A 82 13.25 -5.82 -6.62
C CYS A 82 14.51 -5.08 -6.19
N MET A 83 15.38 -4.74 -7.13
CA MET A 83 16.68 -4.11 -6.87
C MET A 83 16.77 -2.74 -7.54
N VAL A 84 17.20 -1.74 -6.79
CA VAL A 84 17.38 -0.36 -7.28
C VAL A 84 18.79 0.10 -6.95
N LYS A 85 19.57 0.48 -7.98
CA LYS A 85 20.90 1.08 -7.76
C LYS A 85 20.70 2.51 -7.26
N VAL A 86 21.41 2.89 -6.19
CA VAL A 86 21.39 4.23 -5.63
C VAL A 86 22.52 5.06 -6.26
N PRO A 87 22.21 6.08 -7.09
CA PRO A 87 23.22 6.81 -7.86
C PRO A 87 23.78 8.02 -7.12
N PHE A 88 23.52 8.18 -5.81
CA PHE A 88 24.03 9.32 -5.05
C PHE A 88 25.56 9.20 -4.83
N PRO A 89 26.28 10.33 -4.69
CA PRO A 89 27.70 10.34 -4.37
C PRO A 89 28.02 9.57 -3.09
N GLU A 90 29.31 9.16 -2.95
CA GLU A 90 29.75 8.55 -1.69
C GLU A 90 29.53 9.49 -0.52
N GLY A 91 28.99 8.94 0.56
CA GLY A 91 28.63 9.71 1.75
C GLY A 91 27.64 8.99 2.64
N THR A 92 27.28 9.63 3.75
CA THR A 92 26.25 9.13 4.68
C THR A 92 24.99 9.94 4.53
N TYR A 93 23.88 9.25 4.32
CA TYR A 93 22.58 9.83 4.03
C TYR A 93 21.49 9.25 4.91
N ARG A 94 20.39 9.98 5.00
CA ARG A 94 19.07 9.45 5.37
C ARG A 94 18.23 9.38 4.11
N LEU A 95 17.56 8.25 3.90
CA LEU A 95 16.74 8.05 2.72
C LEU A 95 15.27 7.96 3.13
N LEU A 96 14.41 8.72 2.44
CA LEU A 96 12.97 8.51 2.44
C LEU A 96 12.57 7.89 1.10
N ILE A 97 11.77 6.85 1.17
CA ILE A 97 11.36 6.06 0.01
C ILE A 97 9.84 6.01 -0.02
N TRP A 98 9.26 6.45 -1.14
CA TRP A 98 7.86 6.24 -1.44
C TRP A 98 7.70 5.43 -2.73
N GLY A 99 6.79 4.45 -2.72
CA GLY A 99 6.37 3.70 -3.90
C GLY A 99 4.94 4.06 -4.31
N GLY A 100 4.62 3.90 -5.60
CA GLY A 100 3.28 4.16 -6.12
C GLY A 100 2.99 5.62 -6.45
N THR A 101 4.02 6.48 -6.60
CA THR A 101 3.87 7.93 -6.76
C THR A 101 3.81 8.41 -8.21
N SER A 102 4.09 7.53 -9.19
CA SER A 102 4.27 7.91 -10.62
C SER A 102 3.00 8.42 -11.32
N ASN A 103 1.81 8.18 -10.78
CA ASN A 103 0.54 8.42 -11.47
C ASN A 103 -0.20 9.72 -11.08
N HIS A 104 0.47 10.64 -10.42
CA HIS A 104 -0.09 11.93 -9.97
C HIS A 104 -1.30 11.85 -9.01
N MET A 105 -1.58 10.68 -8.44
CA MET A 105 -2.58 10.56 -7.37
C MET A 105 -2.05 11.11 -6.04
N TYR A 106 -0.73 11.13 -5.91
CA TYR A 106 -0.02 11.62 -4.74
C TYR A 106 0.88 12.78 -5.13
N GLN A 107 0.94 13.79 -4.27
CA GLN A 107 1.71 15.01 -4.50
C GLN A 107 2.79 15.14 -3.45
N LEU A 108 4.02 15.28 -3.90
CA LEU A 108 5.17 15.66 -3.09
C LEU A 108 5.39 17.17 -3.18
N PRO A 109 5.86 17.82 -2.10
CA PRO A 109 6.19 19.24 -2.15
C PRO A 109 7.37 19.52 -3.08
N ASN A 110 7.54 20.77 -3.45
CA ASN A 110 8.68 21.21 -4.23
C ASN A 110 9.95 21.16 -3.36
N LEU A 111 10.97 20.42 -3.81
CA LEU A 111 12.19 20.18 -3.05
C LEU A 111 13.31 21.09 -3.56
N LYS A 112 14.06 21.71 -2.65
CA LYS A 112 15.23 22.55 -2.96
C LYS A 112 16.46 22.02 -2.23
N ALA A 113 17.46 21.59 -2.98
CA ALA A 113 18.71 21.07 -2.43
C ALA A 113 19.37 22.05 -1.46
N GLY A 114 19.84 21.54 -0.33
CA GLY A 114 20.43 22.29 0.78
C GLY A 114 19.48 23.18 1.58
N GLN A 115 18.19 23.28 1.20
CA GLN A 115 17.20 24.15 1.87
C GLN A 115 16.05 23.37 2.51
N THR A 116 15.43 22.45 1.76
CA THR A 116 14.28 21.70 2.26
C THR A 116 14.70 20.75 3.37
N GLU A 117 14.05 20.82 4.50
CA GLU A 117 14.27 19.92 5.63
C GLU A 117 13.40 18.68 5.52
N ARG A 118 13.95 17.51 5.88
CA ARG A 118 13.23 16.23 5.88
C ARG A 118 11.93 16.29 6.68
N ARG A 119 11.95 16.93 7.85
CA ARG A 119 10.80 17.09 8.72
C ARG A 119 9.65 17.93 8.13
N SER A 120 9.90 18.69 7.08
CA SER A 120 8.86 19.45 6.38
C SER A 120 8.18 18.66 5.27
N LEU A 121 8.65 17.43 5.01
CA LEU A 121 8.09 16.61 3.95
C LEU A 121 6.77 15.98 4.36
N ASN A 122 5.87 15.98 3.42
CA ASN A 122 4.66 15.19 3.44
C ASN A 122 4.34 14.72 2.02
N ILE A 123 3.53 13.69 1.94
CA ILE A 123 2.86 13.27 0.72
C ILE A 123 1.36 13.48 0.90
N SER A 124 0.69 14.06 -0.08
CA SER A 124 -0.74 14.36 -0.02
C SER A 124 -1.51 13.72 -1.15
N LEU A 125 -2.72 13.26 -0.84
CA LEU A 125 -3.66 12.73 -1.81
C LEU A 125 -4.23 13.86 -2.66
N ALA A 126 -4.23 13.69 -3.97
CA ALA A 126 -4.89 14.61 -4.89
C ALA A 126 -6.41 14.38 -4.85
N CYS A 127 -7.11 15.33 -4.24
CA CYS A 127 -8.57 15.37 -4.16
C CYS A 127 -9.18 16.41 -5.10
N ASP A 128 -10.49 16.34 -5.31
CA ASP A 128 -11.23 17.39 -5.99
C ASP A 128 -11.43 18.65 -5.08
N ASN A 129 -12.13 19.64 -5.59
CA ASN A 129 -12.40 20.91 -4.87
C ASN A 129 -13.37 20.74 -3.67
N LYS A 130 -13.96 19.57 -3.49
CA LYS A 130 -14.82 19.20 -2.34
C LYS A 130 -14.09 18.27 -1.38
N ASN A 131 -12.80 18.09 -1.55
CA ASN A 131 -11.98 17.17 -0.79
C ASN A 131 -12.42 15.70 -0.93
N GLN A 132 -12.87 15.32 -2.13
CA GLN A 132 -13.36 13.98 -2.44
C GLN A 132 -12.38 13.23 -3.33
N SER A 133 -12.32 11.90 -3.14
CA SER A 133 -11.60 10.96 -3.98
C SER A 133 -12.51 9.80 -4.36
N ASN A 134 -12.75 9.62 -5.65
CA ASN A 134 -13.54 8.51 -6.23
C ASN A 134 -12.72 7.66 -7.20
N LYS A 135 -11.40 7.73 -7.12
CA LYS A 135 -10.47 6.97 -7.97
C LYS A 135 -9.98 5.73 -7.24
N LYS A 136 -9.74 4.66 -7.97
CA LYS A 136 -8.97 3.53 -7.43
C LYS A 136 -7.54 4.02 -7.19
N LEU A 137 -7.14 4.08 -5.92
CA LEU A 137 -5.79 4.48 -5.54
C LEU A 137 -4.78 3.40 -5.96
N ASN A 138 -3.63 3.82 -6.45
CA ASN A 138 -2.46 2.95 -6.52
C ASN A 138 -1.96 2.68 -5.10
N ALA A 139 -1.37 1.53 -4.89
CA ALA A 139 -0.75 1.22 -3.63
C ALA A 139 0.37 2.22 -3.33
N LEU A 140 0.22 2.96 -2.23
CA LEU A 140 1.25 3.84 -1.70
C LEU A 140 2.09 3.04 -0.71
N PHE A 141 3.41 3.13 -0.83
CA PHE A 141 4.36 2.48 0.05
C PHE A 141 5.33 3.48 0.65
N TYR A 142 5.80 3.20 1.84
CA TYR A 142 6.75 4.02 2.58
C TYR A 142 7.89 3.19 3.18
N SER A 143 9.09 3.76 3.20
CA SER A 143 10.22 3.30 4.02
C SER A 143 11.14 4.46 4.37
N SER A 144 11.81 4.39 5.51
CA SER A 144 12.84 5.31 5.93
C SER A 144 14.09 4.55 6.35
N LEU A 145 15.25 5.00 5.86
CA LEU A 145 16.54 4.42 6.18
C LEU A 145 17.44 5.50 6.78
N GLU A 146 17.98 5.24 7.95
CA GLU A 146 18.81 6.17 8.70
C GLU A 146 20.29 5.83 8.58
N ASN A 147 21.15 6.85 8.45
CA ASN A 147 22.61 6.72 8.46
C ASN A 147 23.17 5.72 7.44
N ILE A 148 22.63 5.73 6.22
CA ILE A 148 23.05 4.84 5.14
C ILE A 148 24.35 5.38 4.53
N THR A 149 25.41 4.56 4.52
CA THR A 149 26.65 4.89 3.83
C THR A 149 26.58 4.39 2.39
N ILE A 150 26.67 5.32 1.43
CA ILE A 150 26.76 5.03 0.01
C ILE A 150 28.21 4.95 -0.38
N SER A 151 28.61 3.88 -1.09
CA SER A 151 29.99 3.64 -1.53
C SER A 151 30.05 3.03 -2.93
N GLN A 152 31.23 3.08 -3.56
CA GLN A 152 31.48 2.42 -4.84
C GLN A 152 31.63 0.89 -4.72
N LYS A 153 31.86 0.40 -3.51
CA LYS A 153 31.89 -1.05 -3.26
C LYS A 153 30.49 -1.60 -3.37
N TYR A 154 30.36 -2.79 -3.97
CA TYR A 154 29.07 -3.48 -4.01
C TYR A 154 28.57 -3.76 -2.61
N GLN A 155 27.38 -3.27 -2.33
CA GLN A 155 26.64 -3.58 -1.11
C GLN A 155 25.13 -3.53 -1.39
N VAL A 156 24.38 -4.31 -0.63
CA VAL A 156 22.92 -4.34 -0.70
C VAL A 156 22.35 -3.96 0.65
N ILE A 157 21.46 -3.00 0.66
CA ILE A 157 20.73 -2.52 1.84
C ILE A 157 19.26 -2.81 1.61
N THR A 158 18.57 -3.41 2.59
CA THR A 158 17.15 -3.71 2.47
C THR A 158 16.31 -2.51 2.90
N ALA A 159 15.40 -2.07 2.03
CA ALA A 159 14.34 -1.13 2.33
C ALA A 159 13.04 -1.91 2.56
N ASN A 160 12.62 -2.02 3.82
CA ASN A 160 11.36 -2.68 4.17
C ASN A 160 10.22 -1.68 4.04
N LEU A 161 9.25 -2.01 3.21
CA LEU A 161 8.11 -1.15 2.91
C LEU A 161 6.94 -1.42 3.86
N VAL A 162 6.24 -0.34 4.20
CA VAL A 162 4.89 -0.35 4.79
C VAL A 162 3.93 0.14 3.72
N LYS A 163 2.77 -0.49 3.58
CA LYS A 163 1.74 -0.08 2.64
C LYS A 163 0.75 0.86 3.31
N ASP A 164 0.53 2.01 2.69
CA ASP A 164 -0.30 3.09 3.22
C ASP A 164 -1.67 3.22 2.53
N THR A 165 -2.07 2.22 1.76
CA THR A 165 -3.39 2.18 1.13
C THR A 165 -4.20 0.99 1.59
N ASN A 166 -5.47 1.22 1.92
CA ASN A 166 -6.42 0.20 2.31
C ASN A 166 -7.55 0.11 1.28
N TYR A 167 -8.05 -1.10 1.03
CA TYR A 167 -9.11 -1.40 0.10
C TYR A 167 -10.29 -2.03 0.83
N PHE A 168 -11.50 -1.56 0.50
CA PHE A 168 -12.73 -2.02 1.11
C PHE A 168 -13.71 -2.53 0.05
N SER A 169 -14.17 -3.75 0.26
CA SER A 169 -15.26 -4.37 -0.47
C SER A 169 -16.51 -4.29 0.41
N CYS A 170 -17.32 -3.23 0.25
CA CYS A 170 -18.55 -3.04 1.00
C CYS A 170 -19.72 -3.69 0.25
N ILE A 171 -20.38 -4.63 0.89
CA ILE A 171 -21.50 -5.41 0.33
C ILE A 171 -22.74 -5.08 1.14
N LEU A 172 -23.82 -4.69 0.47
CA LEU A 172 -25.14 -4.46 1.09
C LEU A 172 -26.13 -5.49 0.53
N GLN A 173 -26.73 -6.25 1.41
CA GLN A 173 -27.67 -7.34 1.10
C GLN A 173 -28.98 -7.12 1.83
N ASP A 174 -30.09 -7.35 1.16
CA ASP A 174 -31.40 -7.47 1.82
C ASP A 174 -31.49 -8.83 2.55
N GLU A 175 -31.97 -8.83 3.80
CA GLU A 175 -32.03 -10.05 4.62
C GLU A 175 -33.01 -11.12 4.03
N ALA A 176 -33.99 -10.68 3.28
CA ALA A 176 -34.92 -11.55 2.54
C ALA A 176 -34.43 -11.86 1.12
N ASN A 177 -33.20 -11.44 0.75
CA ASN A 177 -32.62 -11.57 -0.59
C ASN A 177 -33.40 -10.83 -1.69
N ALA A 178 -34.15 -9.79 -1.33
CA ALA A 178 -34.81 -8.94 -2.32
C ALA A 178 -33.78 -8.11 -3.13
N PRO A 179 -34.05 -7.87 -4.42
CA PRO A 179 -33.16 -7.04 -5.24
C PRO A 179 -33.13 -5.60 -4.73
N LEU A 180 -31.92 -5.05 -4.57
CA LEU A 180 -31.66 -3.66 -4.20
C LEU A 180 -31.29 -2.84 -5.44
N ARG A 181 -31.73 -1.59 -5.48
CA ARG A 181 -31.33 -0.62 -6.51
C ARG A 181 -30.08 0.13 -6.05
N GLN A 182 -29.01 0.01 -6.82
CA GLN A 182 -27.73 0.62 -6.43
C GLN A 182 -27.79 2.14 -6.36
N GLU A 183 -28.69 2.79 -7.12
CA GLU A 183 -28.89 4.24 -7.12
C GLU A 183 -29.51 4.75 -5.81
N ASP A 184 -30.18 3.89 -5.04
CA ASP A 184 -30.83 4.26 -3.79
C ASP A 184 -29.85 4.34 -2.61
N PHE A 185 -28.60 3.92 -2.80
CA PHE A 185 -27.60 3.91 -1.71
C PHE A 185 -26.30 4.58 -2.11
N SER A 186 -25.74 5.36 -1.19
CA SER A 186 -24.38 5.90 -1.30
C SER A 186 -23.54 5.43 -0.13
N PHE A 187 -22.25 5.20 -0.41
CA PHE A 187 -21.23 4.78 0.55
C PHE A 187 -20.16 5.87 0.62
N THR A 188 -19.73 6.23 1.82
CA THR A 188 -18.68 7.23 2.01
C THR A 188 -17.77 6.81 3.17
N LEU A 189 -16.45 6.80 2.91
CA LEU A 189 -15.46 6.78 3.98
C LEU A 189 -14.99 8.21 4.24
N GLU A 190 -15.03 8.64 5.49
CA GLU A 190 -14.54 9.94 5.93
C GLU A 190 -13.33 9.73 6.84
N SER A 191 -12.19 10.34 6.51
CA SER A 191 -10.97 10.24 7.31
C SER A 191 -10.06 11.44 7.10
N ALA A 192 -9.39 11.90 8.16
CA ALA A 192 -8.42 13.02 8.09
C ALA A 192 -7.01 12.55 7.69
N ASN A 193 -6.87 11.45 6.95
CA ASN A 193 -5.61 10.82 6.59
C ASN A 193 -5.05 11.20 5.21
N GLY A 194 -5.59 12.25 4.57
CA GLY A 194 -5.20 12.66 3.22
C GLY A 194 -3.78 13.21 3.08
N ILE A 195 -3.08 13.46 4.18
CA ILE A 195 -1.69 13.95 4.22
C ILE A 195 -0.91 13.06 5.18
N ILE A 196 0.20 12.50 4.72
CA ILE A 196 1.11 11.65 5.51
C ILE A 196 2.48 12.33 5.56
N ASP A 197 3.07 12.47 6.75
CA ASP A 197 4.35 13.12 6.92
C ASP A 197 5.56 12.18 6.70
N TYR A 198 6.75 12.73 6.87
CA TYR A 198 8.03 12.02 6.70
C TYR A 198 8.25 10.87 7.70
N THR A 199 7.45 10.74 8.74
CA THR A 199 7.47 9.63 9.71
C THR A 199 6.41 8.58 9.43
N ASN A 200 5.75 8.69 8.29
CA ASN A 200 4.62 7.84 7.91
C ASN A 200 3.39 8.02 8.80
N THR A 201 3.20 9.21 9.35
CA THR A 201 2.06 9.52 10.22
C THR A 201 1.06 10.41 9.48
N PRO A 202 -0.23 10.05 9.44
CA PRO A 202 -1.27 10.95 8.97
C PRO A 202 -1.33 12.23 9.80
N VAL A 203 -1.23 13.39 9.16
CA VAL A 203 -1.21 14.72 9.79
C VAL A 203 -2.28 15.65 9.24
N GLY A 204 -3.19 15.15 8.40
CA GLY A 204 -4.31 15.89 7.87
C GLY A 204 -5.27 16.32 8.98
N THR A 205 -5.77 17.57 8.90
CA THR A 205 -6.79 18.10 9.82
C THR A 205 -8.15 18.21 9.16
N THR A 206 -8.17 18.21 7.84
CA THR A 206 -9.39 18.29 7.03
C THR A 206 -9.76 16.89 6.53
N PRO A 207 -11.01 16.43 6.74
CA PRO A 207 -11.44 15.14 6.25
C PRO A 207 -11.38 15.03 4.73
N VAL A 208 -10.94 13.88 4.25
CA VAL A 208 -11.11 13.43 2.87
C VAL A 208 -12.34 12.52 2.84
N TYR A 209 -13.19 12.73 1.85
CA TYR A 209 -14.34 11.87 1.58
C TYR A 209 -14.00 10.90 0.45
N TYR A 210 -13.75 9.66 0.81
CA TYR A 210 -13.49 8.60 -0.16
C TYR A 210 -14.82 8.00 -0.61
N LEU A 211 -15.10 8.14 -1.90
CA LEU A 211 -16.29 7.61 -2.55
C LEU A 211 -15.96 6.31 -3.28
N PRO A 212 -16.94 5.46 -3.58
CA PRO A 212 -16.69 4.25 -4.35
C PRO A 212 -16.05 4.57 -5.70
N TYR A 213 -14.94 3.92 -6.02
CA TYR A 213 -14.37 3.93 -7.36
C TYR A 213 -15.09 2.94 -8.29
N GLN A 214 -15.84 2.00 -7.72
CA GLN A 214 -16.74 1.09 -8.41
C GLN A 214 -17.94 0.79 -7.52
N LYS A 215 -19.15 0.82 -8.09
CA LYS A 215 -20.39 0.42 -7.42
C LYS A 215 -21.29 -0.27 -8.45
N GLU A 216 -21.76 -1.46 -8.14
CA GLU A 216 -22.52 -2.31 -9.06
C GLU A 216 -23.49 -3.20 -8.30
N VAL A 217 -24.52 -3.70 -8.99
CA VAL A 217 -25.28 -4.84 -8.51
C VAL A 217 -24.55 -6.10 -8.91
N ALA A 218 -24.19 -6.92 -7.94
CA ALA A 218 -23.52 -8.20 -8.12
C ALA A 218 -24.42 -9.34 -7.65
N VAL A 219 -24.08 -10.56 -8.02
CA VAL A 219 -24.75 -11.78 -7.55
C VAL A 219 -23.72 -12.58 -6.77
N MET A 220 -24.02 -12.84 -5.51
CA MET A 220 -23.22 -13.73 -4.67
C MET A 220 -23.64 -15.20 -4.85
N SER A 221 -23.03 -16.10 -4.07
CA SER A 221 -23.43 -17.51 -4.00
C SER A 221 -24.95 -17.64 -3.80
N GLU A 222 -25.55 -18.68 -4.38
CA GLU A 222 -27.01 -18.95 -4.31
C GLU A 222 -27.88 -17.90 -5.01
N GLN A 223 -27.33 -17.18 -6.00
CA GLN A 223 -28.05 -16.16 -6.78
C GLN A 223 -28.59 -14.99 -5.96
N THR A 224 -27.98 -14.69 -4.81
CA THR A 224 -28.38 -13.57 -3.94
C THR A 224 -27.88 -12.24 -4.56
N PRO A 225 -28.79 -11.32 -4.94
CA PRO A 225 -28.43 -10.01 -5.45
C PRO A 225 -27.93 -9.12 -4.30
N VAL A 226 -26.83 -8.38 -4.55
CA VAL A 226 -26.22 -7.47 -3.58
C VAL A 226 -25.78 -6.20 -4.27
N ILE A 227 -25.67 -5.09 -3.51
CA ILE A 227 -24.91 -3.93 -3.96
C ILE A 227 -23.46 -4.10 -3.50
N HIS A 228 -22.55 -4.07 -4.43
CA HIS A 228 -21.11 -4.14 -4.16
C HIS A 228 -20.47 -2.79 -4.45
N ALA A 229 -19.94 -2.12 -3.42
CA ALA A 229 -19.22 -0.86 -3.51
C ALA A 229 -17.77 -1.08 -3.10
N ARG A 230 -16.84 -0.69 -4.00
CA ARG A 230 -15.39 -0.76 -3.75
C ARG A 230 -14.86 0.61 -3.43
N LEU A 231 -14.29 0.76 -2.25
CA LEU A 231 -13.67 1.98 -1.75
C LEU A 231 -12.21 1.73 -1.42
N ASN A 232 -11.49 2.80 -1.24
CA ASN A 232 -10.13 2.76 -0.71
C ASN A 232 -9.88 4.01 0.15
N THR A 233 -8.84 3.96 0.99
CA THR A 233 -8.37 5.09 1.77
C THR A 233 -6.87 5.00 1.96
N LEU A 234 -6.25 6.06 2.43
CA LEU A 234 -4.87 6.03 2.90
C LEU A 234 -4.79 5.36 4.27
N ARG A 235 -3.57 5.33 4.83
CA ARG A 235 -3.24 4.66 6.09
C ARG A 235 -4.22 5.00 7.21
N ILE A 236 -4.69 3.96 7.90
CA ILE A 236 -5.57 4.05 9.05
C ILE A 236 -4.74 3.87 10.32
N MET A 237 -4.89 4.78 11.26
CA MET A 237 -4.19 4.71 12.55
C MET A 237 -5.11 4.25 13.66
N LYS A 238 -4.53 3.51 14.61
CA LYS A 238 -5.25 3.18 15.85
C LYS A 238 -5.75 4.46 16.52
N GLY A 239 -7.05 4.51 16.79
CA GLY A 239 -7.70 5.63 17.48
C GLY A 239 -8.08 6.81 16.58
N ASP A 240 -7.85 6.72 15.26
CA ASP A 240 -8.40 7.72 14.34
C ASP A 240 -9.93 7.68 14.29
N GLN A 241 -10.53 8.74 13.71
CA GLN A 241 -11.98 8.90 13.61
C GLN A 241 -12.50 8.52 12.21
N THR A 242 -11.85 7.55 11.55
CA THR A 242 -12.33 7.07 10.25
C THR A 242 -13.72 6.50 10.36
N THR A 243 -14.65 7.02 9.57
CA THR A 243 -16.08 6.66 9.61
C THR A 243 -16.53 6.14 8.25
N LEU A 244 -17.25 5.00 8.24
CA LEU A 244 -18.01 4.52 7.08
C LEU A 244 -19.48 4.89 7.25
N SER A 245 -20.05 5.57 6.26
CA SER A 245 -21.47 5.91 6.22
C SER A 245 -22.16 5.23 5.03
N ILE A 246 -23.37 4.72 5.24
CA ILE A 246 -24.28 4.29 4.18
C ILE A 246 -25.52 5.17 4.27
N LYS A 247 -25.85 5.87 3.18
CA LYS A 247 -27.01 6.76 3.09
C LYS A 247 -28.04 6.19 2.13
N HIS A 248 -29.30 6.17 2.55
CA HIS A 248 -30.44 5.89 1.69
C HIS A 248 -30.84 7.20 0.98
N ILE A 249 -30.56 7.28 -0.32
CA ILE A 249 -30.70 8.52 -1.12
C ILE A 249 -32.16 9.00 -1.18
N PRO A 250 -33.18 8.12 -1.42
CA PRO A 250 -34.59 8.59 -1.50
C PRO A 250 -35.10 9.26 -0.23
N SER A 251 -34.67 8.81 0.95
CA SER A 251 -35.06 9.44 2.22
C SER A 251 -34.14 10.57 2.66
N GLY A 252 -32.92 10.60 2.11
CA GLY A 252 -31.87 11.53 2.53
C GLY A 252 -31.19 11.17 3.86
N GLN A 253 -31.54 10.04 4.48
CA GLN A 253 -31.03 9.63 5.79
C GLN A 253 -29.81 8.71 5.68
N ASN A 254 -28.89 8.82 6.63
CA ASN A 254 -27.88 7.80 6.84
C ASN A 254 -28.55 6.60 7.54
N ILE A 255 -28.42 5.42 7.01
CA ILE A 255 -28.89 4.19 7.63
C ILE A 255 -27.79 3.47 8.42
N LEU A 256 -26.54 3.91 8.24
CA LEU A 256 -25.37 3.44 8.99
C LEU A 256 -24.36 4.58 9.11
N ARG A 257 -23.79 4.76 10.31
CA ARG A 257 -22.59 5.54 10.57
C ARG A 257 -21.67 4.77 11.51
N LEU A 258 -20.63 4.16 10.95
CA LEU A 258 -19.78 3.19 11.62
C LEU A 258 -18.39 3.80 11.93
N PRO A 259 -17.91 3.82 13.20
CA PRO A 259 -16.53 4.12 13.54
C PRO A 259 -15.61 2.99 13.06
N LEU A 260 -15.21 3.06 11.79
CA LEU A 260 -14.66 1.94 11.03
C LEU A 260 -13.47 1.28 11.70
N THR A 261 -12.49 2.09 12.17
CA THR A 261 -11.25 1.59 12.76
C THR A 261 -11.50 0.63 13.93
N GLN A 262 -12.50 0.93 14.77
CA GLN A 262 -12.86 0.08 15.90
C GLN A 262 -13.37 -1.30 15.42
N TYR A 263 -14.21 -1.32 14.38
CA TYR A 263 -14.77 -2.55 13.82
C TYR A 263 -13.75 -3.39 13.07
N LEU A 264 -12.78 -2.76 12.40
CA LEU A 264 -11.65 -3.48 11.80
C LEU A 264 -10.81 -4.19 12.86
N LEU A 265 -10.56 -3.54 14.00
CA LEU A 265 -9.81 -4.13 15.10
C LEU A 265 -10.53 -5.29 15.79
N LEU A 266 -11.86 -5.34 15.77
CA LEU A 266 -12.59 -6.51 16.27
C LEU A 266 -12.29 -7.77 15.46
N SER A 267 -12.07 -7.65 14.15
CA SER A 267 -11.70 -8.80 13.31
C SER A 267 -10.32 -9.38 13.63
N LYS A 268 -9.38 -8.59 14.20
CA LYS A 268 -8.09 -9.06 14.70
C LYS A 268 -8.25 -10.15 15.76
N ILE A 269 -9.19 -9.97 16.70
CA ILE A 269 -9.44 -10.91 17.80
C ILE A 269 -9.86 -12.28 17.27
N TYR A 270 -10.67 -12.29 16.22
CA TYR A 270 -11.17 -13.54 15.63
C TYR A 270 -10.13 -14.28 14.78
N ASN A 271 -9.11 -13.58 14.29
CA ASN A 271 -8.06 -14.19 13.48
C ASN A 271 -6.93 -14.84 14.32
N ASP A 272 -7.08 -14.86 15.66
CA ASP A 272 -6.11 -15.42 16.60
C ASP A 272 -4.66 -14.91 16.42
N ILE A 273 -4.53 -13.65 15.98
CA ILE A 273 -3.26 -12.96 15.76
C ILE A 273 -2.85 -12.25 17.08
N GLY A 274 -2.86 -13.02 18.18
CA GLY A 274 -2.85 -12.48 19.55
C GLY A 274 -1.66 -11.60 19.94
N GLU A 275 -0.49 -11.78 19.34
CA GLU A 275 0.72 -11.04 19.68
C GLU A 275 0.91 -9.74 18.89
N MET A 276 0.21 -9.58 17.76
CA MET A 276 0.32 -8.40 16.90
C MET A 276 -0.32 -7.18 17.58
N SER A 277 0.34 -6.04 17.60
CA SER A 277 -0.27 -4.79 18.07
C SER A 277 -1.45 -4.37 17.18
N ASP A 278 -2.34 -3.51 17.70
CA ASP A 278 -3.48 -3.02 16.91
C ASP A 278 -3.03 -2.24 15.67
N GLN A 279 -2.00 -1.39 15.82
CA GLN A 279 -1.46 -0.64 14.68
C GLN A 279 -0.78 -1.57 13.68
N GLU A 280 -0.03 -2.55 14.14
CA GLU A 280 0.60 -3.52 13.25
C GLU A 280 -0.44 -4.30 12.45
N TYR A 281 -1.56 -4.69 13.08
CA TYR A 281 -2.66 -5.33 12.37
C TYR A 281 -3.25 -4.43 11.27
N LEU A 282 -3.53 -3.16 11.58
CA LEU A 282 -4.04 -2.18 10.62
C LEU A 282 -3.06 -1.90 9.47
N ASP A 283 -1.77 -1.93 9.74
CA ASP A 283 -0.73 -1.73 8.73
C ASP A 283 -0.51 -2.97 7.83
N ARG A 284 -0.68 -4.18 8.39
CA ARG A 284 -0.46 -5.45 7.66
C ARG A 284 -1.70 -5.91 6.89
N GLN A 285 -2.90 -5.64 7.42
CA GLN A 285 -4.18 -5.99 6.79
C GLN A 285 -4.65 -4.82 5.93
N ASP A 286 -4.42 -4.89 4.64
CA ASP A 286 -4.69 -3.82 3.68
C ASP A 286 -5.99 -3.99 2.88
N SER A 287 -6.70 -5.10 3.06
CA SER A 287 -7.91 -5.42 2.31
C SER A 287 -8.98 -5.99 3.22
N TYR A 288 -10.17 -5.40 3.16
CA TYR A 288 -11.29 -5.76 4.02
C TYR A 288 -12.57 -5.99 3.21
N THR A 289 -13.31 -7.04 3.56
CA THR A 289 -14.66 -7.28 3.08
C THR A 289 -15.64 -6.99 4.21
N LEU A 290 -16.57 -6.06 3.98
CA LEU A 290 -17.58 -5.61 4.92
C LEU A 290 -18.96 -5.97 4.34
N LEU A 291 -19.70 -6.87 4.98
CA LEU A 291 -21.04 -7.26 4.56
C LEU A 291 -22.05 -6.73 5.57
N PHE A 292 -23.00 -5.95 5.08
CA PHE A 292 -24.11 -5.37 5.83
C PHE A 292 -25.42 -5.95 5.34
N PHE A 293 -26.35 -6.16 6.29
CA PHE A 293 -27.67 -6.64 6.00
C PHE A 293 -28.69 -5.54 6.28
N ILE A 294 -29.69 -5.39 5.40
CA ILE A 294 -30.80 -4.46 5.60
C ILE A 294 -32.11 -5.23 5.60
N GLN A 295 -33.09 -4.64 6.26
CA GLN A 295 -34.47 -5.13 6.28
C GLN A 295 -35.43 -3.96 6.00
N PRO A 296 -36.63 -4.23 5.41
CA PRO A 296 -37.66 -3.24 5.27
C PRO A 296 -38.10 -2.71 6.64
N SER A 297 -38.61 -1.47 6.69
CA SER A 297 -39.26 -0.93 7.87
C SER A 297 -40.62 -0.34 7.50
N ASP A 298 -41.48 -0.16 8.50
CA ASP A 298 -42.82 0.43 8.35
C ASP A 298 -42.73 1.90 7.85
N THR A 299 -41.63 2.56 8.02
CA THR A 299 -41.40 3.94 7.54
C THR A 299 -41.03 4.02 6.07
N GLY A 300 -40.78 2.90 5.39
CA GLY A 300 -40.28 2.81 4.03
C GLY A 300 -38.76 3.15 3.91
N ILE A 301 -38.08 3.41 5.03
CA ILE A 301 -36.62 3.61 5.08
C ILE A 301 -35.99 2.30 5.53
N PRO A 302 -35.13 1.66 4.71
CA PRO A 302 -34.52 0.40 5.11
C PRO A 302 -33.65 0.59 6.36
N GLN A 303 -33.67 -0.39 7.24
CA GLN A 303 -32.88 -0.41 8.47
C GLN A 303 -31.73 -1.39 8.35
N ILE A 304 -30.55 -1.02 8.83
CA ILE A 304 -29.42 -1.93 8.97
C ILE A 304 -29.73 -2.94 10.09
N CYS A 305 -29.53 -4.23 9.81
CA CYS A 305 -29.61 -5.27 10.84
C CYS A 305 -28.48 -5.09 11.86
N PRO A 306 -28.69 -5.42 13.14
CA PRO A 306 -27.68 -5.21 14.19
C PRO A 306 -26.50 -6.20 14.11
N ARG A 307 -26.12 -6.59 12.92
CA ARG A 307 -24.99 -7.48 12.62
C ARG A 307 -24.36 -7.11 11.29
N MET A 308 -23.05 -7.28 11.22
CA MET A 308 -22.27 -7.19 10.00
C MET A 308 -21.23 -8.30 9.94
N GLN A 309 -20.58 -8.49 8.79
CA GLN A 309 -19.40 -9.34 8.71
C GLN A 309 -18.19 -8.49 8.32
N VAL A 310 -17.06 -8.77 8.97
CA VAL A 310 -15.75 -8.24 8.61
C VAL A 310 -14.85 -9.41 8.27
N ASN A 311 -14.40 -9.54 7.03
CA ASN A 311 -13.58 -10.64 6.54
C ASN A 311 -14.17 -12.03 6.87
N GLY A 312 -15.53 -12.15 6.81
CA GLY A 312 -16.26 -13.38 7.12
C GLY A 312 -16.63 -13.56 8.60
N TRP A 313 -16.10 -12.75 9.53
CA TRP A 313 -16.46 -12.81 10.95
C TRP A 313 -17.70 -11.99 11.25
N ILE A 314 -18.66 -12.59 11.95
CA ILE A 314 -19.90 -11.90 12.35
C ILE A 314 -19.61 -11.02 13.57
N ILE A 315 -19.92 -9.75 13.45
CA ILE A 315 -19.74 -8.73 14.48
C ILE A 315 -21.11 -8.08 14.73
N ARG A 316 -21.44 -7.84 16.00
CA ARG A 316 -22.66 -7.12 16.37
C ARG A 316 -22.40 -5.61 16.31
N LEU A 317 -23.33 -4.89 15.68
CA LEU A 317 -23.36 -3.42 15.67
C LEU A 317 -24.00 -2.90 16.95
N ASN A 318 -23.54 -1.75 17.43
CA ASN A 318 -24.15 -1.04 18.54
C ASN A 318 -25.34 -0.22 18.03
N ASN A 319 -26.34 0.04 18.89
CA ASN A 319 -27.53 0.80 18.50
C ASN A 319 -27.19 2.24 18.06
N SER A 320 -26.16 2.87 18.65
CA SER A 320 -25.75 4.24 18.28
C SER A 320 -25.25 4.39 16.85
N GLU A 321 -24.92 3.27 16.17
CA GLU A 321 -24.47 3.26 14.77
C GLU A 321 -25.61 3.04 13.79
N LEU A 322 -26.78 2.60 14.30
CA LEU A 322 -28.00 2.33 13.55
C LEU A 322 -28.99 3.49 13.58
N GLU A 323 -28.79 4.45 14.50
CA GLU A 323 -29.61 5.65 14.66
C GLU A 323 -28.83 6.85 14.13
N SER A 324 -29.23 7.39 13.02
CA SER A 324 -28.64 8.61 12.45
C SER A 324 -29.71 9.63 12.08
#